data_456a3d3aad0da1de03f04dbcf20e2c97
#
_entry.id   456a3d3aad0da1de03f04dbcf20e2c97
#
_cell.length_a   1.000
_cell.length_b   1.000
_cell.length_c   1.000
_cell.angle_alpha   90.00
_cell.angle_beta   90.00
_cell.angle_gamma   90.00
#
_symmetry.space_group_name_H-M   'P 1'
#
loop_
_entity.id
_entity.type
_entity.pdbx_description
1 polymer ?
#
loop_
_entity_poly.entity_id
_entity_poly.type
_entity_poly.pdbx_seq_one_letter_code
_entity_poly.pdbx_strand_id
1 'polypeptide(L)'
;MSKWAADDLVVGRTFEATFFPNALATSKFSLRATHLDGRRAPKVVLSNDERIVPGVACLVRIVAIDKAERDDRGRIEVEFVARAPFKIEGVYLDPIVSKKLQVLLQSGSNILLDGPQGCGKTVLARSIADSLGMEFVFFNCGAVVEASDFFVSIQVRASESGAPVTDFIKTDVLTAIEQAGDHPDTKYLVFLDELNRCQESARNALMPALDSTRRVFHPIESSFIPIPDNVQFIAAVNRGREFSGTFGIDAAQLDRFAPLQMTYPPPPAEVALLAQRHPKLPASTLEIVVAVADAIRNAQDLPGSLSVRATDEACVYLEHPLFADDGKRALPEVLKTSFCGRFPGRWNDLTTDAGAVWALVRTTLASHEVALPPG
;
A
#
# COMPACT_ATOMS: atom_id res chain seq x y z
N MET A 1 -27.03 6.21 11.03
CA MET A 1 -27.19 6.15 9.55
C MET A 1 -27.86 7.44 9.11
N SER A 2 -27.18 8.33 8.39
CA SER A 2 -27.78 9.58 7.91
C SER A 2 -28.81 9.24 6.83
N LYS A 3 -30.03 9.75 7.02
CA LYS A 3 -31.12 9.60 6.03
C LYS A 3 -30.82 10.49 4.82
N TRP A 4 -31.18 10.03 3.62
CA TRP A 4 -31.17 10.84 2.41
C TRP A 4 -32.26 11.92 2.52
N ALA A 5 -31.91 13.18 2.20
CA ALA A 5 -32.90 14.24 2.02
C ALA A 5 -33.54 14.15 0.61
N ALA A 6 -34.74 14.69 0.43
CA ALA A 6 -35.42 14.67 -0.86
C ALA A 6 -34.59 15.32 -1.98
N ASP A 7 -33.80 16.33 -1.64
CA ASP A 7 -32.92 17.07 -2.55
C ASP A 7 -31.58 16.37 -2.82
N ASP A 8 -31.30 15.25 -2.17
CA ASP A 8 -30.05 14.50 -2.36
C ASP A 8 -30.06 13.68 -3.65
N LEU A 9 -31.24 13.27 -4.14
CA LEU A 9 -31.40 12.44 -5.34
C LEU A 9 -32.04 13.24 -6.46
N VAL A 10 -31.25 13.93 -7.24
CA VAL A 10 -31.67 14.76 -8.36
C VAL A 10 -30.96 14.33 -9.65
N VAL A 11 -31.69 14.32 -10.78
CA VAL A 11 -31.10 14.07 -12.08
C VAL A 11 -29.96 15.05 -12.34
N GLY A 12 -28.84 14.55 -12.84
CA GLY A 12 -27.61 15.31 -13.08
C GLY A 12 -26.61 15.28 -11.90
N ARG A 13 -27.01 14.87 -10.69
CA ARG A 13 -26.10 14.76 -9.55
C ARG A 13 -25.19 13.55 -9.69
N THR A 14 -23.94 13.70 -9.28
CA THR A 14 -22.91 12.66 -9.34
C THR A 14 -22.68 12.06 -7.95
N PHE A 15 -22.49 10.75 -7.91
CA PHE A 15 -22.22 9.96 -6.70
C PHE A 15 -21.13 8.94 -6.96
N GLU A 16 -20.43 8.56 -5.90
CA GLU A 16 -19.58 7.37 -5.90
C GLU A 16 -20.44 6.13 -5.66
N ALA A 17 -20.27 5.09 -6.48
CA ALA A 17 -20.97 3.81 -6.32
C ALA A 17 -20.10 2.64 -6.79
N THR A 18 -20.32 1.47 -6.17
CA THR A 18 -19.77 0.19 -6.62
C THR A 18 -20.91 -0.69 -7.10
N PHE A 19 -20.77 -1.26 -8.29
CA PHE A 19 -21.80 -2.06 -8.94
C PHE A 19 -21.43 -3.54 -8.94
N PHE A 20 -22.45 -4.38 -8.88
CA PHE A 20 -22.34 -5.83 -8.99
C PHE A 20 -23.36 -6.35 -10.00
N PRO A 21 -23.12 -7.55 -10.59
CA PRO A 21 -24.11 -8.16 -11.49
C PRO A 21 -25.50 -8.24 -10.84
N ASN A 22 -26.53 -7.81 -11.57
CA ASN A 22 -27.89 -7.86 -11.05
C ASN A 22 -28.48 -9.26 -11.28
N ALA A 23 -28.48 -10.08 -10.23
CA ALA A 23 -28.99 -11.46 -10.28
C ALA A 23 -30.50 -11.58 -10.64
N LEU A 24 -31.25 -10.47 -10.62
CA LEU A 24 -32.67 -10.42 -10.95
C LEU A 24 -32.94 -9.96 -12.37
N ALA A 25 -31.91 -9.60 -13.14
CA ALA A 25 -32.09 -9.10 -14.49
C ALA A 25 -32.01 -10.20 -15.54
N THR A 26 -32.85 -10.08 -16.56
CA THR A 26 -32.82 -10.95 -17.76
C THR A 26 -31.68 -10.59 -18.71
N SER A 27 -31.05 -9.44 -18.55
CA SER A 27 -29.91 -8.96 -19.34
C SER A 27 -28.59 -9.18 -18.61
N LYS A 28 -27.60 -9.78 -19.29
CA LYS A 28 -26.23 -9.99 -18.75
C LYS A 28 -25.49 -8.70 -18.42
N PHE A 29 -25.94 -7.56 -18.88
CA PHE A 29 -25.28 -6.25 -18.71
C PHE A 29 -25.94 -5.36 -17.65
N SER A 30 -26.97 -5.84 -16.95
CA SER A 30 -27.59 -5.03 -15.90
C SER A 30 -26.79 -5.12 -14.61
N LEU A 31 -26.25 -4.00 -14.18
CA LEU A 31 -25.49 -3.83 -12.96
C LEU A 31 -26.32 -3.12 -11.89
N ARG A 32 -26.13 -3.48 -10.63
CA ARG A 32 -26.85 -2.94 -9.50
C ARG A 32 -25.88 -2.46 -8.42
N ALA A 33 -26.14 -1.24 -7.89
CA ALA A 33 -25.51 -0.75 -6.67
C ALA A 33 -26.54 -0.64 -5.54
N THR A 34 -26.11 -0.92 -4.32
CA THR A 34 -26.94 -0.82 -3.11
C THR A 34 -26.59 0.40 -2.26
N HIS A 35 -25.46 1.02 -2.55
CA HIS A 35 -24.96 2.19 -1.85
C HIS A 35 -24.52 3.27 -2.83
N LEU A 36 -24.67 4.53 -2.43
CA LEU A 36 -24.16 5.73 -3.08
C LEU A 36 -23.41 6.54 -2.01
N ASP A 37 -22.19 7.02 -2.32
CA ASP A 37 -21.31 7.72 -1.37
C ASP A 37 -21.20 7.01 0.00
N GLY A 38 -21.07 5.68 -0.01
CA GLY A 38 -21.01 4.85 1.20
C GLY A 38 -22.31 4.72 2.00
N ARG A 39 -23.42 5.36 1.57
CA ARG A 39 -24.73 5.26 2.23
C ARG A 39 -25.64 4.32 1.47
N ARG A 40 -26.47 3.55 2.19
CA ARG A 40 -27.47 2.70 1.56
C ARG A 40 -28.44 3.54 0.74
N ALA A 41 -28.54 3.25 -0.55
CA ALA A 41 -29.45 3.96 -1.45
C ALA A 41 -30.93 3.68 -1.07
N PRO A 42 -31.80 4.70 -1.08
CA PRO A 42 -33.22 4.54 -0.76
C PRO A 42 -33.99 3.83 -1.87
N LYS A 43 -33.40 3.75 -3.06
CA LYS A 43 -33.96 3.16 -4.29
C LYS A 43 -32.96 2.17 -4.89
N VAL A 44 -33.43 1.33 -5.79
CA VAL A 44 -32.56 0.43 -6.57
C VAL A 44 -31.81 1.23 -7.62
N VAL A 45 -30.49 1.25 -7.53
CA VAL A 45 -29.60 1.93 -8.50
C VAL A 45 -29.17 0.93 -9.55
N LEU A 46 -29.45 1.22 -10.81
CA LEU A 46 -29.16 0.37 -11.97
C LEU A 46 -28.31 1.09 -12.98
N SER A 47 -27.46 0.38 -13.68
CA SER A 47 -26.75 0.86 -14.85
C SER A 47 -26.59 -0.25 -15.89
N ASN A 48 -26.68 0.13 -17.16
CA ASN A 48 -26.34 -0.71 -18.31
C ASN A 48 -25.08 -0.21 -19.03
N ASP A 49 -24.31 0.66 -18.37
CA ASP A 49 -23.12 1.29 -18.96
C ASP A 49 -21.94 0.30 -18.92
N GLU A 50 -21.50 -0.13 -20.09
CA GLU A 50 -20.42 -1.12 -20.27
C GLU A 50 -19.05 -0.65 -19.73
N ARG A 51 -18.90 0.67 -19.47
CA ARG A 51 -17.68 1.23 -18.86
C ARG A 51 -17.57 0.96 -17.36
N ILE A 52 -18.66 0.54 -16.72
CA ILE A 52 -18.68 0.20 -15.30
C ILE A 52 -18.15 -1.22 -15.12
N VAL A 53 -17.04 -1.34 -14.40
CA VAL A 53 -16.44 -2.63 -14.04
C VAL A 53 -17.05 -3.11 -12.72
N PRO A 54 -17.65 -4.31 -12.66
CA PRO A 54 -18.18 -4.87 -11.41
C PRO A 54 -17.12 -4.93 -10.31
N GLY A 55 -17.51 -4.55 -9.09
CA GLY A 55 -16.62 -4.53 -7.92
C GLY A 55 -15.68 -3.32 -7.84
N VAL A 56 -15.62 -2.47 -8.87
CA VAL A 56 -14.77 -1.27 -8.89
C VAL A 56 -15.62 -0.03 -8.62
N ALA A 57 -15.19 0.81 -7.67
CA ALA A 57 -15.86 2.08 -7.39
C ALA A 57 -15.75 3.04 -8.59
N CYS A 58 -16.84 3.70 -8.92
CA CYS A 58 -16.89 4.68 -9.99
C CYS A 58 -17.78 5.88 -9.62
N LEU A 59 -17.52 7.01 -10.24
CA LEU A 59 -18.42 8.15 -10.21
C LEU A 59 -19.48 7.96 -11.27
N VAL A 60 -20.74 8.05 -10.87
CA VAL A 60 -21.90 7.92 -11.75
C VAL A 60 -22.81 9.13 -11.59
N ARG A 61 -23.48 9.50 -12.69
CA ARG A 61 -24.44 10.59 -12.72
C ARG A 61 -25.85 10.02 -12.85
N ILE A 62 -26.78 10.51 -12.06
CA ILE A 62 -28.20 10.15 -12.20
C ILE A 62 -28.73 10.69 -13.52
N VAL A 63 -29.24 9.81 -14.38
CA VAL A 63 -29.89 10.16 -15.66
C VAL A 63 -31.39 10.07 -15.58
N ALA A 64 -31.93 9.15 -14.78
CA ALA A 64 -33.38 9.03 -14.59
C ALA A 64 -33.73 8.55 -13.18
N ILE A 65 -34.90 8.96 -12.70
CA ILE A 65 -35.47 8.54 -11.42
C ILE A 65 -36.91 8.14 -11.67
N ASP A 66 -37.18 6.84 -11.71
CA ASP A 66 -38.53 6.33 -11.84
C ASP A 66 -39.24 6.25 -10.50
N LYS A 67 -40.48 6.74 -10.46
CA LYS A 67 -41.40 6.53 -9.35
C LYS A 67 -42.14 5.22 -9.60
N ALA A 68 -41.92 4.22 -8.77
CA ALA A 68 -42.61 2.94 -8.92
C ALA A 68 -44.10 3.09 -8.66
N GLU A 69 -44.92 2.60 -9.57
CA GLU A 69 -46.38 2.59 -9.40
C GLU A 69 -46.90 1.45 -8.50
N ARG A 70 -46.08 0.41 -8.19
CA ARG A 70 -46.53 -0.78 -7.44
C ARG A 70 -45.56 -1.38 -6.42
N ASP A 71 -44.32 -0.94 -6.39
CA ASP A 71 -43.34 -1.42 -5.38
C ASP A 71 -42.68 -0.17 -4.76
N ASP A 72 -42.67 -0.07 -3.45
CA ASP A 72 -42.23 1.10 -2.65
C ASP A 72 -40.76 1.49 -2.87
N ARG A 73 -40.06 0.83 -3.83
CA ARG A 73 -38.65 1.03 -4.19
C ARG A 73 -38.50 1.51 -5.63
N GLY A 74 -38.67 2.82 -5.86
CA GLY A 74 -38.35 3.40 -7.17
C GLY A 74 -36.96 3.04 -7.68
N ARG A 75 -36.73 3.18 -8.98
CA ARG A 75 -35.45 2.92 -9.65
C ARG A 75 -34.71 4.21 -9.90
N ILE A 76 -33.38 4.15 -9.85
CA ILE A 76 -32.47 5.22 -10.24
C ILE A 76 -31.59 4.65 -11.36
N GLU A 77 -31.63 5.26 -12.52
CA GLU A 77 -30.72 4.96 -13.62
C GLU A 77 -29.55 5.91 -13.58
N VAL A 78 -28.36 5.38 -13.80
CA VAL A 78 -27.11 6.15 -13.76
C VAL A 78 -26.24 5.83 -14.97
N GLU A 79 -25.46 6.81 -15.40
CA GLU A 79 -24.41 6.67 -16.39
C GLU A 79 -23.03 6.82 -15.75
N PHE A 80 -22.03 6.20 -16.33
CA PHE A 80 -20.65 6.32 -15.93
C PHE A 80 -20.10 7.72 -16.25
N VAL A 81 -19.46 8.35 -15.28
CA VAL A 81 -18.79 9.64 -15.44
C VAL A 81 -17.27 9.43 -15.45
N ALA A 82 -16.74 8.79 -14.43
CA ALA A 82 -15.32 8.50 -14.27
C ALA A 82 -15.14 7.33 -13.30
N ARG A 83 -13.96 6.71 -13.27
CA ARG A 83 -13.60 5.86 -12.13
C ARG A 83 -13.53 6.74 -10.90
N ALA A 84 -14.06 6.26 -9.78
CA ALA A 84 -13.88 6.96 -8.52
C ALA A 84 -12.37 7.11 -8.25
N PRO A 85 -11.93 8.24 -7.68
CA PRO A 85 -10.58 8.33 -7.18
C PRO A 85 -10.41 7.19 -6.17
N PHE A 86 -9.51 6.24 -6.47
CA PHE A 86 -9.29 5.12 -5.58
C PHE A 86 -8.79 5.64 -4.24
N LYS A 87 -9.35 5.09 -3.18
CA LYS A 87 -9.10 5.52 -1.82
C LYS A 87 -7.90 4.78 -1.29
N ILE A 88 -6.81 5.49 -1.10
CA ILE A 88 -5.63 4.96 -0.43
C ILE A 88 -5.83 5.13 1.07
N GLU A 89 -5.74 4.02 1.80
CA GLU A 89 -5.86 4.02 3.25
C GLU A 89 -4.53 3.66 3.91
N GLY A 90 -4.29 4.23 5.09
CA GLY A 90 -3.14 3.88 5.92
C GLY A 90 -1.77 4.37 5.47
N VAL A 91 -1.69 5.16 4.38
CA VAL A 91 -0.45 5.77 3.89
C VAL A 91 -0.71 7.19 3.37
N TYR A 92 0.27 8.06 3.57
CA TYR A 92 0.24 9.41 3.01
C TYR A 92 0.80 9.42 1.60
N LEU A 93 0.12 10.09 0.68
CA LEU A 93 0.63 10.49 -0.61
C LEU A 93 0.42 11.98 -0.82
N ASP A 94 1.45 12.64 -1.32
CA ASP A 94 1.31 14.00 -1.83
C ASP A 94 0.23 14.05 -2.92
N PRO A 95 -0.60 15.11 -2.99
CA PRO A 95 -1.69 15.21 -3.96
C PRO A 95 -1.25 15.07 -5.43
N ILE A 96 -0.05 15.54 -5.78
CA ILE A 96 0.48 15.40 -7.14
C ILE A 96 0.90 13.95 -7.39
N VAL A 97 1.55 13.32 -6.42
CA VAL A 97 1.95 11.91 -6.47
C VAL A 97 0.71 11.01 -6.59
N SER A 98 -0.35 11.31 -5.84
CA SER A 98 -1.63 10.61 -5.92
C SER A 98 -2.25 10.68 -7.33
N LYS A 99 -2.27 11.86 -7.95
CA LYS A 99 -2.75 12.02 -9.34
C LYS A 99 -1.91 11.25 -10.34
N LYS A 100 -0.57 11.30 -10.22
CA LYS A 100 0.33 10.51 -11.08
C LYS A 100 0.06 9.02 -10.94
N LEU A 101 -0.08 8.53 -9.72
CA LEU A 101 -0.40 7.13 -9.45
C LEU A 101 -1.70 6.70 -10.14
N GLN A 102 -2.75 7.52 -10.09
CA GLN A 102 -4.01 7.23 -10.78
C GLN A 102 -3.82 7.06 -12.29
N VAL A 103 -3.04 7.95 -12.92
CA VAL A 103 -2.74 7.86 -14.36
C VAL A 103 -1.97 6.56 -14.67
N LEU A 104 -0.96 6.24 -13.87
CA LEU A 104 -0.12 5.04 -14.07
C LEU A 104 -0.93 3.74 -13.91
N LEU A 105 -1.83 3.69 -12.95
CA LEU A 105 -2.72 2.53 -12.76
C LEU A 105 -3.72 2.38 -13.91
N GLN A 106 -4.24 3.48 -14.44
CA GLN A 106 -5.15 3.46 -15.57
C GLN A 106 -4.47 3.04 -16.88
N SER A 107 -3.20 3.41 -17.06
CA SER A 107 -2.40 3.05 -18.24
C SER A 107 -1.83 1.61 -18.17
N GLY A 108 -2.02 0.90 -17.05
CA GLY A 108 -1.42 -0.43 -16.85
C GLY A 108 0.12 -0.41 -16.77
N SER A 109 0.73 0.75 -16.48
CA SER A 109 2.18 0.89 -16.39
C SER A 109 2.76 0.10 -15.21
N ASN A 110 3.96 -0.47 -15.38
CA ASN A 110 4.72 -0.98 -14.26
C ASN A 110 5.21 0.21 -13.41
N ILE A 111 5.05 0.16 -12.10
CA ILE A 111 5.35 1.29 -11.20
C ILE A 111 6.54 0.94 -10.31
N LEU A 112 7.48 1.87 -10.17
CA LEU A 112 8.58 1.78 -9.23
C LEU A 112 8.34 2.74 -8.06
N LEU A 113 8.04 2.20 -6.89
CA LEU A 113 7.94 2.97 -5.65
C LEU A 113 9.34 3.22 -5.11
N ASP A 114 9.78 4.47 -5.17
CA ASP A 114 11.08 4.90 -4.70
C ASP A 114 10.93 5.81 -3.48
N GLY A 115 11.53 5.45 -2.37
CA GLY A 115 11.42 6.24 -1.14
C GLY A 115 12.12 5.59 0.05
N PRO A 116 12.22 6.31 1.17
CA PRO A 116 12.90 5.84 2.35
C PRO A 116 12.23 4.61 2.96
N GLN A 117 12.95 3.90 3.82
CA GLN A 117 12.42 2.74 4.52
C GLN A 117 11.27 3.16 5.45
N GLY A 118 10.20 2.36 5.43
CA GLY A 118 9.06 2.59 6.33
C GLY A 118 8.20 3.81 5.99
N CYS A 119 8.30 4.38 4.77
CA CYS A 119 7.38 5.42 4.29
C CYS A 119 6.03 4.89 3.80
N GLY A 120 5.83 3.56 3.80
CA GLY A 120 4.53 2.95 3.48
C GLY A 120 4.43 2.32 2.09
N LYS A 121 5.53 1.99 1.39
CA LYS A 121 5.49 1.40 0.04
C LYS A 121 4.65 0.13 -0.06
N THR A 122 4.84 -0.80 0.85
CA THR A 122 4.07 -2.07 0.90
C THR A 122 2.60 -1.82 1.27
N VAL A 123 2.34 -0.85 2.18
CA VAL A 123 0.97 -0.45 2.55
C VAL A 123 0.26 0.15 1.35
N LEU A 124 0.95 1.01 0.57
CA LEU A 124 0.41 1.59 -0.65
C LEU A 124 0.04 0.52 -1.68
N ALA A 125 0.96 -0.42 -1.96
CA ALA A 125 0.71 -1.47 -2.94
C ALA A 125 -0.50 -2.35 -2.54
N ARG A 126 -0.63 -2.70 -1.26
CA ARG A 126 -1.79 -3.43 -0.74
C ARG A 126 -3.09 -2.61 -0.84
N SER A 127 -3.05 -1.34 -0.43
CA SER A 127 -4.22 -0.45 -0.52
C SER A 127 -4.69 -0.24 -1.98
N ILE A 128 -3.76 -0.23 -2.94
CA ILE A 128 -4.09 -0.21 -4.37
C ILE A 128 -4.84 -1.50 -4.76
N ALA A 129 -4.32 -2.67 -4.40
CA ALA A 129 -4.94 -3.95 -4.71
C ALA A 129 -6.35 -4.03 -4.13
N ASP A 130 -6.51 -3.70 -2.86
CA ASP A 130 -7.79 -3.70 -2.15
C ASP A 130 -8.79 -2.73 -2.82
N SER A 131 -8.35 -1.50 -3.13
CA SER A 131 -9.21 -0.47 -3.75
C SER A 131 -9.64 -0.80 -5.18
N LEU A 132 -8.85 -1.58 -5.90
CA LEU A 132 -9.12 -1.97 -7.29
C LEU A 132 -9.66 -3.39 -7.42
N GLY A 133 -9.88 -4.10 -6.30
CA GLY A 133 -10.35 -5.49 -6.28
C GLY A 133 -9.38 -6.44 -7.00
N MET A 134 -8.07 -6.25 -6.81
CA MET A 134 -7.01 -7.08 -7.38
C MET A 134 -6.51 -8.10 -6.36
N GLU A 135 -6.17 -9.28 -6.82
CA GLU A 135 -5.43 -10.25 -6.01
C GLU A 135 -4.01 -9.73 -5.76
N PHE A 136 -3.63 -9.61 -4.49
CA PHE A 136 -2.33 -9.06 -4.09
C PHE A 136 -1.31 -10.17 -3.90
N VAL A 137 -0.26 -10.16 -4.73
CA VAL A 137 0.84 -11.12 -4.70
C VAL A 137 2.10 -10.41 -4.20
N PHE A 138 2.53 -10.72 -2.98
CA PHE A 138 3.74 -10.17 -2.38
C PHE A 138 4.95 -11.05 -2.69
N PHE A 139 6.04 -10.45 -3.17
CA PHE A 139 7.29 -11.15 -3.41
C PHE A 139 8.49 -10.33 -2.89
N ASN A 140 9.28 -10.93 -2.00
CA ASN A 140 10.49 -10.30 -1.46
C ASN A 140 11.70 -10.64 -2.33
N CYS A 141 12.18 -9.65 -3.09
CA CYS A 141 13.34 -9.79 -3.96
C CYS A 141 14.67 -9.92 -3.18
N GLY A 142 14.69 -9.58 -1.91
CA GLY A 142 15.89 -9.75 -1.08
C GLY A 142 16.30 -11.22 -0.84
N ALA A 143 15.39 -12.17 -1.10
CA ALA A 143 15.68 -13.60 -1.02
C ALA A 143 16.18 -14.20 -2.35
N VAL A 144 16.18 -13.44 -3.45
CA VAL A 144 16.55 -13.91 -4.79
C VAL A 144 18.06 -13.92 -4.96
N VAL A 145 18.62 -15.08 -5.28
CA VAL A 145 20.03 -15.28 -5.60
C VAL A 145 20.22 -15.49 -7.11
N GLU A 146 19.36 -16.31 -7.70
CA GLU A 146 19.40 -16.65 -9.13
C GLU A 146 18.10 -16.24 -9.84
N ALA A 147 18.16 -16.16 -11.16
CA ALA A 147 17.03 -15.78 -12.01
C ALA A 147 15.80 -16.70 -11.84
N SER A 148 16.03 -17.99 -11.62
CA SER A 148 14.98 -18.99 -11.37
C SER A 148 14.18 -18.73 -10.11
N ASP A 149 14.80 -18.10 -9.08
CA ASP A 149 14.17 -17.91 -7.77
C ASP A 149 12.94 -16.99 -7.82
N PHE A 150 12.80 -16.18 -8.87
CA PHE A 150 11.58 -15.41 -9.10
C PHE A 150 10.37 -16.29 -9.39
N PHE A 151 10.58 -17.49 -9.92
CA PHE A 151 9.53 -18.33 -10.46
C PHE A 151 9.43 -19.68 -9.79
N VAL A 152 10.56 -20.23 -9.30
CA VAL A 152 10.64 -21.58 -8.75
C VAL A 152 11.57 -21.62 -7.55
N SER A 153 11.13 -22.26 -6.49
CA SER A 153 11.95 -22.63 -5.34
C SER A 153 12.33 -24.11 -5.41
N ILE A 154 13.58 -24.42 -5.16
CA ILE A 154 14.09 -25.80 -5.16
C ILE A 154 14.11 -26.33 -3.73
N GLN A 155 13.41 -27.43 -3.48
CA GLN A 155 13.43 -28.13 -2.22
C GLN A 155 13.98 -29.54 -2.36
N VAL A 156 14.88 -29.93 -1.47
CA VAL A 156 15.38 -31.30 -1.40
C VAL A 156 14.72 -31.99 -0.22
N ARG A 157 14.03 -33.09 -0.50
CA ARG A 157 13.42 -33.96 0.54
C ARG A 157 13.92 -35.38 0.43
N ALA A 158 13.85 -36.14 1.52
CA ALA A 158 14.08 -37.57 1.48
C ALA A 158 12.83 -38.28 0.87
N SER A 159 13.05 -39.16 -0.07
CA SER A 159 12.01 -40.07 -0.55
C SER A 159 11.67 -41.12 0.51
N GLU A 160 10.62 -41.90 0.29
CA GLU A 160 10.28 -43.03 1.17
C GLU A 160 11.40 -44.07 1.27
N SER A 161 12.27 -44.17 0.26
CA SER A 161 13.48 -45.00 0.25
C SER A 161 14.70 -44.35 0.89
N GLY A 162 14.60 -43.10 1.43
CA GLY A 162 15.71 -42.35 2.02
C GLY A 162 16.63 -41.66 1.01
N ALA A 163 16.39 -41.80 -0.31
CA ALA A 163 17.16 -41.11 -1.33
C ALA A 163 16.73 -39.63 -1.43
N PRO A 164 17.67 -38.70 -1.69
CA PRO A 164 17.31 -37.28 -1.91
C PRO A 164 16.52 -37.12 -3.21
N VAL A 165 15.38 -36.42 -3.12
CA VAL A 165 14.54 -36.05 -4.28
C VAL A 165 14.46 -34.52 -4.31
N THR A 166 14.65 -33.96 -5.49
CA THR A 166 14.54 -32.52 -5.73
C THR A 166 13.13 -32.21 -6.24
N ASP A 167 12.41 -31.38 -5.49
CA ASP A 167 11.10 -30.85 -5.88
C ASP A 167 11.24 -29.40 -6.32
N PHE A 168 10.53 -29.06 -7.39
CA PHE A 168 10.40 -27.67 -7.87
C PHE A 168 9.04 -27.13 -7.43
N ILE A 169 9.06 -26.12 -6.59
CA ILE A 169 7.84 -25.48 -6.08
C ILE A 169 7.70 -24.13 -6.76
N LYS A 170 6.56 -23.90 -7.42
CA LYS A 170 6.24 -22.61 -8.03
C LYS A 170 6.14 -21.54 -6.97
N THR A 171 6.70 -20.36 -7.24
CA THR A 171 6.51 -19.19 -6.41
C THR A 171 5.11 -18.62 -6.60
N ASP A 172 4.69 -17.74 -5.68
CA ASP A 172 3.41 -17.03 -5.81
C ASP A 172 3.36 -16.15 -7.08
N VAL A 173 4.51 -15.66 -7.56
CA VAL A 173 4.60 -14.88 -8.82
C VAL A 173 4.26 -15.75 -10.02
N LEU A 174 4.89 -16.92 -10.15
CA LEU A 174 4.61 -17.83 -11.27
C LEU A 174 3.17 -18.32 -11.20
N THR A 175 2.72 -18.73 -10.01
CA THR A 175 1.34 -19.17 -9.76
C THR A 175 0.31 -18.11 -10.16
N ALA A 176 0.55 -16.86 -9.82
CA ALA A 176 -0.34 -15.76 -10.20
C ALA A 176 -0.39 -15.51 -11.71
N ILE A 177 0.76 -15.62 -12.40
CA ILE A 177 0.81 -15.46 -13.86
C ILE A 177 0.00 -16.56 -14.55
N GLU A 178 0.11 -17.82 -14.11
CA GLU A 178 -0.66 -18.94 -14.65
C GLU A 178 -2.17 -18.78 -14.37
N GLN A 179 -2.52 -18.48 -13.12
CA GLN A 179 -3.91 -18.24 -12.71
C GLN A 179 -4.55 -17.07 -13.45
N ALA A 180 -3.78 -16.03 -13.73
CA ALA A 180 -4.27 -14.90 -14.51
C ALA A 180 -4.64 -15.29 -15.94
N GLY A 181 -3.94 -16.25 -16.53
CA GLY A 181 -4.29 -16.83 -17.82
C GLY A 181 -5.60 -17.63 -17.78
N ASP A 182 -5.82 -18.38 -16.70
CA ASP A 182 -7.02 -19.21 -16.51
C ASP A 182 -8.25 -18.37 -16.09
N HIS A 183 -8.03 -17.20 -15.45
CA HIS A 183 -9.07 -16.34 -14.90
C HIS A 183 -8.94 -14.90 -15.44
N PRO A 184 -9.31 -14.62 -16.69
CA PRO A 184 -9.11 -13.32 -17.34
C PRO A 184 -9.90 -12.17 -16.67
N ASP A 185 -10.96 -12.47 -15.93
CA ASP A 185 -11.78 -11.49 -15.21
C ASP A 185 -11.16 -11.07 -13.86
N THR A 186 -10.22 -11.84 -13.34
CA THR A 186 -9.51 -11.56 -12.07
C THR A 186 -8.24 -10.78 -12.38
N LYS A 187 -8.04 -9.66 -11.69
CA LYS A 187 -6.82 -8.84 -11.81
C LYS A 187 -5.83 -9.21 -10.72
N TYR A 188 -4.57 -9.21 -11.07
CA TYR A 188 -3.46 -9.52 -10.17
C TYR A 188 -2.49 -8.34 -10.08
N LEU A 189 -2.11 -7.97 -8.86
CA LEU A 189 -1.06 -7.00 -8.59
C LEU A 189 0.13 -7.74 -7.98
N VAL A 190 1.19 -7.91 -8.75
CA VAL A 190 2.45 -8.49 -8.29
C VAL A 190 3.33 -7.38 -7.73
N PHE A 191 3.56 -7.42 -6.42
CA PHE A 191 4.40 -6.47 -5.72
C PHE A 191 5.78 -7.05 -5.42
N LEU A 192 6.80 -6.50 -6.08
CA LEU A 192 8.20 -6.88 -5.97
C LEU A 192 8.88 -5.97 -4.93
N ASP A 193 8.94 -6.41 -3.67
CA ASP A 193 9.55 -5.61 -2.60
C ASP A 193 11.07 -5.75 -2.59
N GLU A 194 11.76 -4.68 -2.24
CA GLU A 194 13.22 -4.60 -2.15
C GLU A 194 13.94 -5.05 -3.44
N LEU A 195 13.42 -4.66 -4.61
CA LEU A 195 13.95 -5.08 -5.92
C LEU A 195 15.46 -4.85 -6.08
N ASN A 196 16.00 -3.80 -5.48
CA ASN A 196 17.44 -3.49 -5.52
C ASN A 196 18.30 -4.32 -4.56
N ARG A 197 17.73 -5.28 -3.83
CA ARG A 197 18.49 -6.23 -3.01
C ARG A 197 18.90 -7.49 -3.77
N CYS A 198 18.21 -7.87 -4.84
CA CYS A 198 18.66 -8.95 -5.68
C CYS A 198 19.75 -8.49 -6.66
N GLN A 199 20.59 -9.44 -7.05
CA GLN A 199 21.69 -9.17 -8.01
C GLN A 199 21.13 -8.74 -9.37
N GLU A 200 21.92 -7.93 -10.09
CA GLU A 200 21.55 -7.42 -11.41
C GLU A 200 21.25 -8.54 -12.42
N SER A 201 22.09 -9.59 -12.43
CA SER A 201 21.89 -10.76 -13.30
C SER A 201 20.55 -11.45 -13.08
N ALA A 202 20.12 -11.57 -11.81
CA ALA A 202 18.83 -12.15 -11.48
C ALA A 202 17.66 -11.22 -11.90
N ARG A 203 17.78 -9.90 -11.67
CA ARG A 203 16.77 -8.92 -12.12
C ARG A 203 16.55 -8.93 -13.63
N ASN A 204 17.59 -9.23 -14.42
CA ASN A 204 17.48 -9.31 -15.88
C ASN A 204 16.47 -10.38 -16.34
N ALA A 205 16.20 -11.41 -15.53
CA ALA A 205 15.15 -12.40 -15.83
C ALA A 205 13.73 -11.80 -15.82
N LEU A 206 13.53 -10.68 -15.12
CA LEU A 206 12.24 -9.98 -15.09
C LEU A 206 12.06 -9.03 -16.28
N MET A 207 13.12 -8.67 -17.00
CA MET A 207 13.03 -7.66 -18.06
C MET A 207 12.02 -8.00 -19.16
N PRO A 208 11.94 -9.25 -19.66
CA PRO A 208 10.93 -9.63 -20.64
C PRO A 208 9.49 -9.58 -20.07
N ALA A 209 9.32 -9.71 -18.76
CA ALA A 209 8.03 -9.57 -18.10
C ALA A 209 7.54 -8.12 -18.08
N LEU A 210 8.46 -7.18 -17.98
CA LEU A 210 8.21 -5.77 -17.75
C LEU A 210 8.20 -4.93 -19.03
N ASP A 211 8.69 -5.47 -20.13
CA ASP A 211 8.70 -4.82 -21.44
C ASP A 211 7.49 -5.21 -22.32
N SER A 212 7.49 -4.76 -23.56
CA SER A 212 6.42 -5.03 -24.53
C SER A 212 6.27 -6.49 -24.90
N THR A 213 7.26 -7.35 -24.62
CA THR A 213 7.17 -8.80 -24.91
C THR A 213 6.28 -9.55 -23.92
N ARG A 214 6.09 -9.00 -22.71
CA ARG A 214 5.24 -9.53 -21.64
C ARG A 214 5.29 -11.06 -21.55
N ARG A 215 6.47 -11.59 -21.25
CA ARG A 215 6.68 -13.04 -21.11
C ARG A 215 7.71 -13.35 -20.04
N VAL A 216 7.63 -14.52 -19.45
CA VAL A 216 8.64 -15.08 -18.53
C VAL A 216 9.09 -16.43 -18.98
N PHE A 217 10.31 -16.79 -18.64
CA PHE A 217 10.80 -18.16 -18.83
C PHE A 217 10.29 -19.04 -17.68
N HIS A 218 9.57 -20.09 -18.02
CA HIS A 218 9.06 -21.07 -17.07
C HIS A 218 10.13 -22.17 -16.86
N PRO A 219 10.81 -22.21 -15.69
CA PRO A 219 11.98 -23.07 -15.52
C PRO A 219 11.65 -24.58 -15.57
N ILE A 220 10.45 -24.97 -15.10
CA ILE A 220 10.04 -26.39 -15.08
C ILE A 220 9.66 -26.87 -16.48
N GLU A 221 8.93 -26.06 -17.24
CA GLU A 221 8.47 -26.41 -18.60
C GLU A 221 9.53 -26.09 -19.66
N SER A 222 10.59 -25.39 -19.28
CA SER A 222 11.66 -24.95 -20.20
C SER A 222 11.13 -24.17 -21.42
N SER A 223 10.10 -23.38 -21.22
CA SER A 223 9.40 -22.59 -22.24
C SER A 223 9.13 -21.18 -21.80
N PHE A 224 8.86 -20.27 -22.74
CA PHE A 224 8.36 -18.93 -22.41
C PHE A 224 6.84 -18.95 -22.33
N ILE A 225 6.29 -18.42 -21.24
CA ILE A 225 4.85 -18.22 -21.08
C ILE A 225 4.52 -16.73 -21.15
N PRO A 226 3.40 -16.33 -21.77
CA PRO A 226 2.95 -14.95 -21.83
C PRO A 226 2.47 -14.50 -20.45
N ILE A 227 2.65 -13.20 -20.15
CA ILE A 227 2.02 -12.56 -19.01
C ILE A 227 0.73 -11.91 -19.47
N PRO A 228 -0.43 -12.35 -18.94
CA PRO A 228 -1.72 -11.79 -19.29
C PRO A 228 -1.87 -10.32 -18.94
N ASP A 229 -2.75 -9.58 -19.65
CA ASP A 229 -2.98 -8.15 -19.45
C ASP A 229 -3.60 -7.80 -18.10
N ASN A 230 -4.22 -8.77 -17.43
CA ASN A 230 -4.79 -8.64 -16.09
C ASN A 230 -3.74 -8.75 -14.96
N VAL A 231 -2.44 -8.87 -15.28
CA VAL A 231 -1.32 -8.83 -14.33
C VAL A 231 -0.63 -7.46 -14.41
N GLN A 232 -0.53 -6.75 -13.28
CA GLN A 232 0.21 -5.50 -13.15
C GLN A 232 1.36 -5.65 -12.16
N PHE A 233 2.52 -5.03 -12.45
CA PHE A 233 3.68 -5.05 -11.58
C PHE A 233 3.87 -3.72 -10.88
N ILE A 234 4.10 -3.78 -9.57
CA ILE A 234 4.62 -2.67 -8.77
C ILE A 234 5.88 -3.15 -8.07
N ALA A 235 6.99 -2.44 -8.25
CA ALA A 235 8.23 -2.73 -7.54
C ALA A 235 8.53 -1.65 -6.49
N ALA A 236 9.24 -2.02 -5.44
CA ALA A 236 9.72 -1.08 -4.44
C ALA A 236 11.25 -1.15 -4.30
N VAL A 237 11.85 0.02 -4.14
CA VAL A 237 13.28 0.16 -3.85
C VAL A 237 13.50 1.05 -2.63
N ASN A 238 14.53 0.75 -1.89
CA ASN A 238 15.02 1.58 -0.80
C ASN A 238 16.28 2.29 -1.29
N ARG A 239 16.28 3.62 -1.26
CA ARG A 239 17.45 4.44 -1.55
C ARG A 239 17.87 5.19 -0.30
N GLY A 240 19.16 5.18 -0.01
CA GLY A 240 19.76 5.86 1.13
C GLY A 240 21.18 5.36 1.35
N ARG A 241 22.04 6.18 1.96
CA ARG A 241 23.42 5.80 2.29
C ARG A 241 23.49 4.73 3.38
N GLU A 242 22.42 4.57 4.14
CA GLU A 242 22.25 3.62 5.23
C GLU A 242 21.99 2.17 4.76
N PHE A 243 21.70 1.95 3.46
CA PHE A 243 21.37 0.61 2.96
C PHE A 243 22.62 -0.12 2.45
N SER A 244 23.19 -0.95 3.31
CA SER A 244 24.16 -1.96 2.90
C SER A 244 23.45 -3.14 2.20
N GLY A 245 24.12 -3.74 1.19
CA GLY A 245 23.56 -4.89 0.47
C GLY A 245 22.51 -4.54 -0.56
N THR A 246 22.49 -3.30 -1.07
CA THR A 246 21.70 -2.91 -2.24
C THR A 246 22.58 -2.77 -3.46
N PHE A 247 22.08 -3.20 -4.61
CA PHE A 247 22.74 -3.06 -5.90
C PHE A 247 22.12 -1.90 -6.68
N GLY A 248 22.93 -1.19 -7.44
CA GLY A 248 22.42 -0.19 -8.38
C GLY A 248 21.40 -0.80 -9.34
N ILE A 249 20.41 -0.02 -9.73
CA ILE A 249 19.52 -0.37 -10.84
C ILE A 249 20.01 0.40 -12.06
N ASP A 250 20.29 -0.31 -13.14
CA ASP A 250 20.77 0.32 -14.36
C ASP A 250 19.64 1.08 -15.10
N ALA A 251 20.04 1.93 -16.06
CA ALA A 251 19.10 2.75 -16.81
C ALA A 251 18.08 1.91 -17.61
N ALA A 252 18.51 0.77 -18.15
CA ALA A 252 17.65 -0.09 -18.95
C ALA A 252 16.57 -0.79 -18.08
N GLN A 253 16.94 -1.15 -16.85
CA GLN A 253 15.98 -1.69 -15.87
C GLN A 253 15.01 -0.60 -15.40
N LEU A 254 15.51 0.63 -15.14
CA LEU A 254 14.66 1.75 -14.72
C LEU A 254 13.65 2.17 -15.79
N ASP A 255 14.04 2.12 -17.07
CA ASP A 255 13.19 2.52 -18.20
C ASP A 255 11.93 1.68 -18.35
N ARG A 256 11.88 0.50 -17.73
CA ARG A 256 10.71 -0.40 -17.73
C ARG A 256 9.68 -0.08 -16.67
N PHE A 257 9.98 0.90 -15.81
CA PHE A 257 9.09 1.35 -14.75
C PHE A 257 8.80 2.84 -14.84
N ALA A 258 7.60 3.20 -14.47
CA ALA A 258 7.25 4.58 -14.18
C ALA A 258 7.58 4.90 -12.72
N PRO A 259 8.56 5.79 -12.43
CA PRO A 259 8.98 6.06 -11.07
C PRO A 259 7.96 6.93 -10.33
N LEU A 260 7.65 6.53 -9.10
CA LEU A 260 6.80 7.26 -8.16
C LEU A 260 7.59 7.49 -6.87
N GLN A 261 7.93 8.76 -6.61
CA GLN A 261 8.67 9.15 -5.42
C GLN A 261 7.74 9.19 -4.21
N MET A 262 8.12 8.50 -3.14
CA MET A 262 7.45 8.53 -1.85
C MET A 262 8.34 9.20 -0.80
N THR A 263 7.72 9.91 0.11
CA THR A 263 8.39 10.59 1.23
C THR A 263 7.71 10.19 2.54
N TYR A 264 8.32 10.55 3.66
CA TYR A 264 7.59 10.52 4.92
C TYR A 264 6.43 11.51 4.89
N PRO A 265 5.34 11.22 5.60
CA PRO A 265 4.24 12.17 5.74
C PRO A 265 4.72 13.45 6.45
N PRO A 266 4.22 14.63 6.07
CA PRO A 266 4.43 15.83 6.86
C PRO A 266 3.76 15.67 8.24
N PRO A 267 4.25 16.36 9.29
CA PRO A 267 3.78 16.17 10.66
C PRO A 267 2.25 16.14 10.84
N PRO A 268 1.45 17.08 10.26
CA PRO A 268 0.00 17.02 10.41
C PRO A 268 -0.64 15.77 9.81
N ALA A 269 -0.09 15.27 8.71
CA ALA A 269 -0.61 14.06 8.06
C ALA A 269 -0.22 12.81 8.85
N GLU A 270 0.97 12.75 9.44
CA GLU A 270 1.39 11.64 10.29
C GLU A 270 0.56 11.57 11.58
N VAL A 271 0.31 12.72 12.22
CA VAL A 271 -0.60 12.80 13.37
C VAL A 271 -1.99 12.24 13.01
N ALA A 272 -2.53 12.62 11.84
CA ALA A 272 -3.83 12.13 11.39
C ALA A 272 -3.83 10.61 11.15
N LEU A 273 -2.76 10.05 10.57
CA LEU A 273 -2.60 8.60 10.38
C LEU A 273 -2.52 7.86 11.72
N LEU A 274 -1.72 8.37 12.65
CA LEU A 274 -1.57 7.77 13.98
C LEU A 274 -2.88 7.87 14.80
N ALA A 275 -3.61 8.97 14.70
CA ALA A 275 -4.91 9.14 15.37
C ALA A 275 -5.97 8.12 14.90
N GLN A 276 -5.92 7.71 13.63
CA GLN A 276 -6.79 6.66 13.12
C GLN A 276 -6.43 5.29 13.69
N ARG A 277 -5.14 5.01 13.89
CA ARG A 277 -4.64 3.73 14.40
C ARG A 277 -4.70 3.62 15.92
N HIS A 278 -4.50 4.75 16.59
CA HIS A 278 -4.41 4.87 18.06
C HIS A 278 -5.45 5.85 18.61
N PRO A 279 -6.75 5.55 18.48
CA PRO A 279 -7.82 6.48 18.85
C PRO A 279 -7.93 6.77 20.35
N LYS A 280 -7.23 6.00 21.20
CA LYS A 280 -7.20 6.21 22.65
C LYS A 280 -6.18 7.24 23.09
N LEU A 281 -5.18 7.53 22.24
CA LEU A 281 -4.15 8.52 22.58
C LEU A 281 -4.66 9.96 22.36
N PRO A 282 -4.37 10.86 23.30
CA PRO A 282 -4.68 12.28 23.11
C PRO A 282 -3.90 12.86 21.91
N ALA A 283 -4.55 13.74 21.14
CA ALA A 283 -3.91 14.41 20.00
C ALA A 283 -2.58 15.09 20.38
N SER A 284 -2.52 15.72 21.55
CA SER A 284 -1.29 16.36 22.05
C SER A 284 -0.14 15.38 22.27
N THR A 285 -0.42 14.11 22.59
CA THR A 285 0.61 13.07 22.72
C THR A 285 1.13 12.66 21.34
N LEU A 286 0.24 12.48 20.36
CA LEU A 286 0.60 12.15 18.98
C LEU A 286 1.43 13.28 18.34
N GLU A 287 1.05 14.54 18.58
CA GLU A 287 1.79 15.71 18.11
C GLU A 287 3.23 15.73 18.64
N ILE A 288 3.43 15.40 19.93
CA ILE A 288 4.77 15.33 20.52
C ILE A 288 5.59 14.20 19.91
N VAL A 289 5.03 12.99 19.77
CA VAL A 289 5.70 11.83 19.16
C VAL A 289 6.16 12.18 17.74
N VAL A 290 5.28 12.78 16.95
CA VAL A 290 5.58 13.18 15.57
C VAL A 290 6.57 14.33 15.50
N ALA A 291 6.49 15.33 16.39
CA ALA A 291 7.45 16.44 16.45
C ALA A 291 8.87 15.93 16.73
N VAL A 292 9.03 14.98 17.65
CA VAL A 292 10.32 14.34 17.92
C VAL A 292 10.82 13.57 16.70
N ALA A 293 9.95 12.81 16.05
CA ALA A 293 10.32 12.05 14.85
C ALA A 293 10.74 12.96 13.69
N ASP A 294 10.03 14.07 13.51
CA ASP A 294 10.34 15.07 12.48
C ASP A 294 11.69 15.77 12.76
N ALA A 295 11.98 16.11 14.01
CA ALA A 295 13.27 16.66 14.40
C ALA A 295 14.44 15.71 14.08
N ILE A 296 14.25 14.39 14.31
CA ILE A 296 15.25 13.36 13.99
C ILE A 296 15.43 13.22 12.47
N ARG A 297 14.33 13.19 11.70
CA ARG A 297 14.35 13.07 10.23
C ARG A 297 15.03 14.24 9.55
N ASN A 298 14.93 15.43 10.13
CA ASN A 298 15.53 16.67 9.61
C ASN A 298 16.97 16.91 10.09
N ALA A 299 17.50 16.06 10.97
CA ALA A 299 18.88 16.17 11.45
C ALA A 299 19.87 15.74 10.36
N GLN A 300 20.70 16.67 9.87
CA GLN A 300 21.63 16.43 8.76
C GLN A 300 22.82 15.52 9.13
N ASP A 301 23.17 15.47 10.40
CA ASP A 301 24.35 14.77 10.91
C ASP A 301 24.06 13.30 11.28
N LEU A 302 22.81 12.84 11.18
CA LEU A 302 22.46 11.46 11.46
C LEU A 302 22.55 10.59 10.19
N PRO A 303 23.20 9.42 10.26
CA PRO A 303 23.38 8.54 9.09
C PRO A 303 22.12 7.79 8.68
N GLY A 304 21.07 7.84 9.50
CA GLY A 304 19.82 7.13 9.27
C GLY A 304 18.61 8.02 9.51
N SER A 305 17.44 7.51 9.16
CA SER A 305 16.17 8.23 9.34
C SER A 305 15.14 7.40 10.10
N LEU A 306 14.30 8.06 10.88
CA LEU A 306 13.27 7.42 11.67
C LEU A 306 12.02 7.11 10.85
N SER A 307 11.66 5.84 10.73
CA SER A 307 10.49 5.40 9.95
C SER A 307 9.16 5.70 10.66
N VAL A 308 8.07 5.76 9.89
CA VAL A 308 6.70 5.84 10.45
C VAL A 308 6.35 4.61 11.31
N ARG A 309 7.01 3.45 11.08
CA ARG A 309 6.86 2.29 11.97
C ARG A 309 7.35 2.57 13.39
N ALA A 310 8.37 3.41 13.55
CA ALA A 310 8.89 3.75 14.86
C ALA A 310 7.92 4.64 15.66
N THR A 311 7.26 5.60 14.99
CA THR A 311 6.23 6.43 15.62
C THR A 311 4.99 5.62 15.97
N ASP A 312 4.58 4.70 15.10
CA ASP A 312 3.49 3.76 15.34
C ASP A 312 3.79 2.83 16.55
N GLU A 313 5.00 2.26 16.62
CA GLU A 313 5.45 1.43 17.76
C GLU A 313 5.47 2.22 19.08
N ALA A 314 5.96 3.47 19.07
CA ALA A 314 5.91 4.31 20.25
C ALA A 314 4.46 4.54 20.73
N CYS A 315 3.52 4.74 19.81
CA CYS A 315 2.10 4.85 20.12
C CYS A 315 1.51 3.57 20.70
N VAL A 316 1.92 2.39 20.20
CA VAL A 316 1.51 1.09 20.79
C VAL A 316 1.93 0.98 22.24
N TYR A 317 3.17 1.37 22.59
CA TYR A 317 3.61 1.37 23.99
C TYR A 317 2.81 2.36 24.83
N LEU A 318 2.60 3.59 24.36
CA LEU A 318 1.87 4.63 25.09
C LEU A 318 0.39 4.30 25.31
N GLU A 319 -0.21 3.51 24.42
CA GLU A 319 -1.61 3.06 24.53
C GLU A 319 -1.77 1.84 25.45
N HIS A 320 -0.66 1.14 25.74
CA HIS A 320 -0.69 -0.05 26.57
C HIS A 320 -1.00 0.30 28.04
N PRO A 321 -1.86 -0.46 28.75
CA PRO A 321 -2.26 -0.18 30.13
C PRO A 321 -1.11 0.07 31.11
N LEU A 322 0.06 -0.56 30.90
CA LEU A 322 1.24 -0.37 31.74
C LEU A 322 1.83 1.05 31.68
N PHE A 323 1.56 1.80 30.63
CA PHE A 323 2.07 3.17 30.41
C PHE A 323 0.96 4.21 30.33
N ALA A 324 -0.29 3.78 30.08
CA ALA A 324 -1.42 4.70 29.86
C ALA A 324 -1.69 5.61 31.09
N ASP A 325 -1.54 5.07 32.31
CA ASP A 325 -1.76 5.80 33.55
C ASP A 325 -0.66 6.87 33.81
N ASP A 326 0.54 6.69 33.25
CA ASP A 326 1.64 7.65 33.37
C ASP A 326 1.48 8.85 32.43
N GLY A 327 0.64 8.74 31.41
CA GLY A 327 0.36 9.81 30.45
C GLY A 327 1.65 10.36 29.81
N LYS A 328 1.82 11.70 29.84
CA LYS A 328 3.01 12.35 29.28
C LYS A 328 4.33 11.98 29.98
N ARG A 329 4.28 11.43 31.21
CA ARG A 329 5.49 11.01 31.95
C ARG A 329 6.16 9.77 31.35
N ALA A 330 5.40 8.93 30.63
CA ALA A 330 5.92 7.77 29.94
C ALA A 330 6.72 8.15 28.66
N LEU A 331 6.46 9.32 28.06
CA LEU A 331 7.05 9.73 26.78
C LEU A 331 8.59 9.63 26.74
N PRO A 332 9.36 10.15 27.71
CA PRO A 332 10.81 10.09 27.64
C PRO A 332 11.35 8.65 27.55
N GLU A 333 10.79 7.73 28.33
CA GLU A 333 11.25 6.33 28.35
C GLU A 333 10.83 5.58 27.10
N VAL A 334 9.58 5.75 26.66
CA VAL A 334 9.07 5.13 25.44
C VAL A 334 9.85 5.63 24.22
N LEU A 335 10.05 6.94 24.06
CA LEU A 335 10.77 7.48 22.91
C LEU A 335 12.25 7.13 22.93
N LYS A 336 12.88 7.06 24.14
CA LYS A 336 14.25 6.57 24.27
C LYS A 336 14.37 5.15 23.72
N THR A 337 13.47 4.25 24.12
CA THR A 337 13.50 2.85 23.69
C THR A 337 13.16 2.70 22.20
N SER A 338 12.07 3.33 21.76
CA SER A 338 11.56 3.16 20.38
C SER A 338 12.41 3.90 19.33
N PHE A 339 13.06 5.01 19.69
CA PHE A 339 13.80 5.83 18.73
C PHE A 339 15.32 5.63 18.83
N CYS A 340 15.91 5.80 20.02
CA CYS A 340 17.37 5.68 20.13
C CYS A 340 17.88 4.26 19.86
N GLY A 341 17.09 3.23 20.20
CA GLY A 341 17.44 1.84 19.92
C GLY A 341 17.57 1.46 18.44
N ARG A 342 17.18 2.37 17.52
CA ARG A 342 17.30 2.20 16.06
C ARG A 342 18.58 2.77 15.46
N PHE A 343 19.40 3.43 16.29
CA PHE A 343 20.65 4.06 15.89
C PHE A 343 21.82 3.40 16.60
N PRO A 344 23.00 3.33 15.95
CA PRO A 344 24.20 2.76 16.54
C PRO A 344 24.66 3.49 17.79
N GLY A 345 25.20 2.74 18.75
CA GLY A 345 25.83 3.29 19.94
C GLY A 345 24.93 3.28 21.19
N ARG A 346 25.33 4.06 22.18
CA ARG A 346 24.63 4.17 23.47
C ARG A 346 23.95 5.52 23.59
N TRP A 347 22.69 5.54 24.01
CA TRP A 347 21.89 6.78 24.18
C TRP A 347 22.50 7.76 25.19
N ASN A 348 23.31 7.31 26.14
CA ASN A 348 23.98 8.15 27.15
C ASN A 348 25.37 8.66 26.73
N ASP A 349 25.81 8.34 25.51
CA ASP A 349 27.08 8.77 24.92
C ASP A 349 26.79 9.68 23.71
N LEU A 350 26.92 10.98 23.92
CA LEU A 350 26.65 12.01 22.90
C LEU A 350 27.54 11.94 21.67
N THR A 351 28.60 11.14 21.71
CA THR A 351 29.48 10.92 20.54
C THR A 351 28.92 9.86 19.59
N THR A 352 27.84 9.20 19.97
CA THR A 352 27.17 8.17 19.18
C THR A 352 25.88 8.69 18.55
N ASP A 353 25.44 8.03 17.47
CA ASP A 353 24.17 8.39 16.81
C ASP A 353 22.98 8.29 17.76
N ALA A 354 22.93 7.19 18.55
CA ALA A 354 21.88 7.01 19.57
C ALA A 354 21.90 8.13 20.63
N GLY A 355 23.08 8.61 21.01
CA GLY A 355 23.23 9.74 21.93
C GLY A 355 22.79 11.07 21.33
N ALA A 356 23.12 11.32 20.05
CA ALA A 356 22.66 12.48 19.33
C ALA A 356 21.12 12.48 19.18
N VAL A 357 20.53 11.33 18.85
CA VAL A 357 19.06 11.15 18.81
C VAL A 357 18.44 11.44 20.18
N TRP A 358 19.05 10.93 21.28
CA TRP A 358 18.54 11.20 22.62
C TRP A 358 18.60 12.70 22.98
N ALA A 359 19.61 13.40 22.56
CA ALA A 359 19.69 14.86 22.74
C ALA A 359 18.54 15.60 22.02
N LEU A 360 18.23 15.19 20.78
CA LEU A 360 17.08 15.74 20.04
C LEU A 360 15.76 15.41 20.73
N VAL A 361 15.56 14.17 21.18
CA VAL A 361 14.36 13.76 21.95
C VAL A 361 14.18 14.66 23.16
N ARG A 362 15.23 14.84 23.98
CA ARG A 362 15.19 15.67 25.19
C ARG A 362 14.86 17.12 24.88
N THR A 363 15.50 17.69 23.88
CA THR A 363 15.28 19.09 23.48
C THR A 363 13.83 19.32 23.01
N THR A 364 13.31 18.42 22.19
CA THR A 364 11.94 18.51 21.68
C THR A 364 10.91 18.28 22.80
N LEU A 365 11.13 17.30 23.69
CA LEU A 365 10.25 17.09 24.85
C LEU A 365 10.23 18.32 25.77
N ALA A 366 11.37 18.95 26.01
CA ALA A 366 11.44 20.17 26.81
C ALA A 366 10.67 21.34 26.19
N SER A 367 10.69 21.50 24.86
CA SER A 367 9.89 22.52 24.16
C SER A 367 8.38 22.29 24.24
N HIS A 368 7.95 21.05 24.52
CA HIS A 368 6.56 20.68 24.76
C HIS A 368 6.20 20.56 26.26
N GLU A 369 7.03 21.09 27.15
CA GLU A 369 6.82 21.10 28.60
C GLU A 369 6.68 19.69 29.23
N VAL A 370 7.31 18.67 28.61
CA VAL A 370 7.35 17.31 29.14
C VAL A 370 8.51 17.18 30.12
N ALA A 371 8.20 16.79 31.36
CA ALA A 371 9.23 16.55 32.39
C ALA A 371 10.14 15.39 31.99
N LEU A 372 11.46 15.62 32.03
CA LEU A 372 12.45 14.58 31.82
C LEU A 372 12.72 13.84 33.15
N PRO A 373 12.99 12.52 33.09
CA PRO A 373 13.42 11.79 34.29
C PRO A 373 14.74 12.40 34.79
N PRO A 374 14.99 12.37 36.12
CA PRO A 374 16.30 12.74 36.64
C PRO A 374 17.36 11.85 36.00
N GLY A 375 18.45 12.46 35.54
CA GLY A 375 19.53 11.83 34.80
C GLY A 375 20.35 10.80 35.58
#